data_baf4fb09d56ffba6735aa4778cd46e63
#
_entry.id   baf4fb09d56ffba6735aa4778cd46e63
#
_cell.length_a   1.000
_cell.length_b   1.000
_cell.length_c   1.000
_cell.angle_alpha   90.00
_cell.angle_beta   90.00
_cell.angle_gamma   90.00
#
_symmetry.space_group_name_H-M   'P 1'
#
loop_
_entity.id
_entity.type
_entity.pdbx_description
1 polymer ?
#
loop_
_entity_poly.entity_id
_entity_poly.type
_entity_poly.pdbx_seq_one_letter_code
_entity_poly.pdbx_strand_id
1 'polypeptide(L)'
;VGICAGSGASPGAAVLSVSGARHGLAGYVRYAGGAHAAVVAARPDVVAVGGGVEDAGRTQSWVVGPGRGTGDEALADVLAALALDVPVLLDADALTVLAEHDEARDAVAGREAVTVLTPHAGEFARIAGHEVGDDRIGDVRALAAELGAVVLLKGSATVVASPSGAAFLSVAGPPELATAGSGDVLSGLIGSLLAHHEAVAEVDHDLAAALAAAGAYVHGVAASLAVADGRTITAVDVGRSLPDAVARLRRSPSSGL
;
A
#
# COMPACT_ATOMS: atom_id res chain seq x y z
N VAL A 1 -6.28 1.79 -10.75
CA VAL A 1 -5.92 2.19 -9.38
C VAL A 1 -5.73 3.69 -9.31
N GLY A 2 -6.23 4.34 -8.24
CA GLY A 2 -5.95 5.71 -7.87
C GLY A 2 -4.78 5.80 -6.89
N ILE A 3 -3.93 6.80 -7.03
CA ILE A 3 -2.80 7.09 -6.13
C ILE A 3 -2.91 8.55 -5.70
N CYS A 4 -3.12 8.79 -4.40
CA CYS A 4 -3.06 10.10 -3.78
C CYS A 4 -1.86 10.14 -2.83
N ALA A 5 -0.73 10.61 -3.33
CA ALA A 5 0.57 10.54 -2.67
C ALA A 5 1.44 11.73 -3.06
N GLY A 6 2.45 12.00 -2.26
CA GLY A 6 3.40 13.08 -2.51
C GLY A 6 2.81 14.48 -2.32
N SER A 7 3.72 15.40 -2.17
CA SER A 7 3.45 16.84 -2.06
C SER A 7 4.55 17.60 -2.79
N GLY A 8 4.46 18.93 -2.83
CA GLY A 8 5.56 19.76 -3.31
C GLY A 8 6.87 19.55 -2.55
N ALA A 9 6.78 19.16 -1.26
CA ALA A 9 7.94 18.86 -0.42
C ALA A 9 8.46 17.42 -0.60
N SER A 10 7.57 16.48 -0.95
CA SER A 10 7.87 15.04 -1.05
C SER A 10 7.40 14.43 -2.38
N PRO A 11 7.83 14.95 -3.55
CA PRO A 11 7.35 14.46 -4.83
C PRO A 11 7.83 13.03 -5.14
N GLY A 12 8.93 12.59 -4.53
CA GLY A 12 9.49 11.25 -4.70
C GLY A 12 8.54 10.14 -4.26
N ALA A 13 7.80 10.34 -3.17
CA ALA A 13 6.82 9.37 -2.67
C ALA A 13 5.72 9.08 -3.71
N ALA A 14 5.22 10.14 -4.39
CA ALA A 14 4.28 10.00 -5.48
C ALA A 14 4.82 9.14 -6.63
N VAL A 15 6.05 9.42 -7.07
CA VAL A 15 6.70 8.70 -8.17
C VAL A 15 6.91 7.24 -7.81
N LEU A 16 7.32 6.93 -6.57
CA LEU A 16 7.53 5.57 -6.09
C LEU A 16 6.22 4.79 -5.98
N SER A 17 5.18 5.38 -5.38
CA SER A 17 3.86 4.74 -5.28
C SER A 17 3.27 4.46 -6.66
N VAL A 18 3.32 5.45 -7.56
CA VAL A 18 2.88 5.29 -8.95
C VAL A 18 3.69 4.21 -9.66
N SER A 19 5.01 4.13 -9.43
CA SER A 19 5.85 3.09 -10.03
C SER A 19 5.49 1.70 -9.54
N GLY A 20 5.22 1.54 -8.24
CA GLY A 20 4.73 0.29 -7.65
C GLY A 20 3.41 -0.15 -8.29
N ALA A 21 2.46 0.77 -8.41
CA ALA A 21 1.16 0.51 -9.04
C ALA A 21 1.30 0.16 -10.53
N ARG A 22 2.11 0.89 -11.27
CA ARG A 22 2.28 0.72 -12.72
C ARG A 22 2.97 -0.59 -13.10
N HIS A 23 3.88 -1.06 -12.25
CA HIS A 23 4.57 -2.35 -12.43
C HIS A 23 3.84 -3.54 -11.77
N GLY A 24 2.74 -3.28 -11.06
CA GLY A 24 1.80 -4.28 -10.58
C GLY A 24 0.89 -4.83 -11.70
N LEU A 25 -0.35 -5.15 -11.38
CA LEU A 25 -1.31 -5.74 -12.33
C LEU A 25 -2.31 -4.72 -12.91
N ALA A 26 -2.35 -3.48 -12.39
CA ALA A 26 -3.29 -2.47 -12.88
C ALA A 26 -2.93 -2.01 -14.30
N GLY A 27 -3.88 -2.13 -15.21
CA GLY A 27 -3.74 -1.65 -16.59
C GLY A 27 -3.82 -0.13 -16.72
N TYR A 28 -4.39 0.56 -15.73
CA TYR A 28 -4.62 2.00 -15.74
C TYR A 28 -4.34 2.59 -14.35
N VAL A 29 -3.44 3.56 -14.31
CA VAL A 29 -3.07 4.27 -13.07
C VAL A 29 -3.50 5.73 -13.19
N ARG A 30 -4.24 6.21 -12.20
CA ARG A 30 -4.58 7.62 -12.01
C ARG A 30 -3.80 8.16 -10.81
N TYR A 31 -3.31 9.35 -10.94
CA TYR A 31 -2.66 10.07 -9.86
C TYR A 31 -3.44 11.35 -9.54
N ALA A 32 -3.62 11.63 -8.25
CA ALA A 32 -4.15 12.89 -7.75
C ALA A 32 -3.19 13.48 -6.69
N GLY A 33 -2.88 14.76 -6.79
CA GLY A 33 -2.07 15.44 -5.79
C GLY A 33 -1.11 16.49 -6.32
N GLY A 34 -0.44 17.16 -5.39
CA GLY A 34 0.45 18.29 -5.67
C GLY A 34 1.74 17.96 -6.42
N ALA A 35 2.11 16.67 -6.55
CA ALA A 35 3.31 16.22 -7.26
C ALA A 35 3.05 15.82 -8.73
N HIS A 36 1.90 16.19 -9.33
CA HIS A 36 1.47 15.75 -10.66
C HIS A 36 2.52 16.02 -11.76
N ALA A 37 3.21 17.15 -11.72
CA ALA A 37 4.24 17.46 -12.69
C ALA A 37 5.43 16.49 -12.62
N ALA A 38 5.86 16.12 -11.41
CA ALA A 38 6.93 15.14 -11.20
C ALA A 38 6.50 13.73 -11.65
N VAL A 39 5.25 13.37 -11.36
CA VAL A 39 4.69 12.08 -11.80
C VAL A 39 4.65 11.98 -13.32
N VAL A 40 4.12 13.00 -14.03
CA VAL A 40 4.05 13.01 -15.50
C VAL A 40 5.45 12.98 -16.11
N ALA A 41 6.40 13.73 -15.55
CA ALA A 41 7.78 13.73 -16.02
C ALA A 41 8.47 12.37 -15.90
N ALA A 42 8.20 11.64 -14.79
CA ALA A 42 8.79 10.32 -14.54
C ALA A 42 7.99 9.18 -15.23
N ARG A 43 6.67 9.34 -15.37
CA ARG A 43 5.72 8.32 -15.83
C ARG A 43 4.67 8.93 -16.76
N PRO A 44 5.02 9.17 -18.04
CA PRO A 44 4.10 9.76 -19.02
C PRO A 44 2.92 8.83 -19.37
N ASP A 45 2.97 7.59 -18.95
CA ASP A 45 1.94 6.56 -19.10
C ASP A 45 0.88 6.56 -17.99
N VAL A 46 0.84 7.61 -17.15
CA VAL A 46 -0.09 7.78 -16.02
C VAL A 46 -0.96 9.02 -16.25
N VAL A 47 -2.25 8.91 -15.97
CA VAL A 47 -3.14 10.07 -15.96
C VAL A 47 -3.04 10.79 -14.63
N ALA A 48 -2.47 12.00 -14.64
CA ALA A 48 -2.24 12.77 -13.43
C ALA A 48 -3.04 14.08 -13.42
N VAL A 49 -3.64 14.38 -12.27
CA VAL A 49 -4.34 15.63 -11.97
C VAL A 49 -3.73 16.31 -10.74
N GLY A 50 -3.82 17.64 -10.68
CA GLY A 50 -3.27 18.44 -9.59
C GLY A 50 -4.18 18.56 -8.36
N GLY A 51 -5.38 18.03 -8.40
CA GLY A 51 -6.37 18.07 -7.33
C GLY A 51 -6.28 16.87 -6.38
N GLY A 52 -7.36 16.66 -5.60
CA GLY A 52 -7.49 15.56 -4.65
C GLY A 52 -8.11 14.29 -5.25
N VAL A 53 -8.51 13.39 -4.36
CA VAL A 53 -9.15 12.10 -4.71
C VAL A 53 -10.38 12.31 -5.61
N GLU A 54 -11.19 13.32 -5.34
CA GLU A 54 -12.43 13.60 -6.06
C GLU A 54 -12.22 14.02 -7.53
N ASP A 55 -11.05 14.59 -7.85
CA ASP A 55 -10.74 15.09 -9.19
C ASP A 55 -10.22 14.01 -10.15
N ALA A 56 -9.79 12.87 -9.62
CA ALA A 56 -9.13 11.82 -10.40
C ALA A 56 -10.09 10.98 -11.25
N GLY A 57 -11.40 11.04 -10.98
CA GLY A 57 -12.41 10.22 -11.63
C GLY A 57 -12.42 8.76 -11.16
N ARG A 58 -13.12 7.88 -11.87
CA ARG A 58 -13.38 6.50 -11.42
C ARG A 58 -12.11 5.66 -11.32
N THR A 59 -11.98 4.96 -10.19
CA THR A 59 -10.93 3.95 -9.91
C THR A 59 -11.58 2.72 -9.27
N GLN A 60 -10.87 1.59 -9.22
CA GLN A 60 -11.30 0.36 -8.56
C GLN A 60 -10.62 0.14 -7.21
N SER A 61 -9.63 0.95 -6.87
CA SER A 61 -9.04 1.05 -5.53
C SER A 61 -8.29 2.37 -5.39
N TRP A 62 -7.97 2.75 -4.16
CA TRP A 62 -7.12 3.91 -3.86
C TRP A 62 -5.95 3.54 -2.97
N VAL A 63 -4.82 4.22 -3.18
CA VAL A 63 -3.69 4.31 -2.25
C VAL A 63 -3.56 5.75 -1.83
N VAL A 64 -3.60 6.02 -0.53
CA VAL A 64 -3.55 7.37 0.04
C VAL A 64 -2.48 7.44 1.11
N GLY A 65 -1.70 8.51 1.10
CA GLY A 65 -0.86 8.91 2.22
C GLY A 65 0.62 9.10 1.96
N PRO A 66 1.35 8.24 1.24
CA PRO A 66 2.81 8.37 1.13
C PRO A 66 3.25 9.79 0.75
N GLY A 67 3.94 10.51 1.67
CA GLY A 67 4.45 11.86 1.43
C GLY A 67 3.41 12.95 1.19
N ARG A 68 2.15 12.72 1.61
CA ARG A 68 1.03 13.68 1.42
C ARG A 68 1.02 14.79 2.48
N GLY A 69 1.71 14.55 3.62
CA GLY A 69 1.63 15.36 4.83
C GLY A 69 0.45 14.95 5.71
N THR A 70 0.26 15.69 6.82
CA THR A 70 -0.76 15.38 7.85
C THR A 70 -1.70 16.55 8.14
N GLY A 71 -1.70 17.60 7.31
CA GLY A 71 -2.58 18.76 7.45
C GLY A 71 -3.99 18.51 6.88
N ASP A 72 -4.81 19.56 6.91
CA ASP A 72 -6.22 19.53 6.53
C ASP A 72 -6.49 18.95 5.14
N GLU A 73 -5.61 19.22 4.16
CA GLU A 73 -5.73 18.64 2.83
C GLU A 73 -5.53 17.11 2.83
N ALA A 74 -4.59 16.62 3.65
CA ALA A 74 -4.34 15.19 3.76
C ALA A 74 -5.52 14.48 4.45
N LEU A 75 -6.09 15.09 5.49
CA LEU A 75 -7.30 14.61 6.14
C LEU A 75 -8.48 14.57 5.16
N ALA A 76 -8.67 15.64 4.39
CA ALA A 76 -9.74 15.69 3.38
C ALA A 76 -9.57 14.57 2.32
N ASP A 77 -8.36 14.33 1.83
CA ASP A 77 -8.08 13.24 0.88
C ASP A 77 -8.36 11.85 1.48
N VAL A 78 -8.00 11.64 2.76
CA VAL A 78 -8.27 10.37 3.47
C VAL A 78 -9.79 10.16 3.58
N LEU A 79 -10.54 11.17 4.04
CA LEU A 79 -11.99 11.08 4.20
C LEU A 79 -12.69 10.91 2.84
N ALA A 80 -12.26 11.64 1.81
CA ALA A 80 -12.80 11.50 0.45
C ALA A 80 -12.58 10.10 -0.11
N ALA A 81 -11.40 9.51 0.09
CA ALA A 81 -11.13 8.15 -0.34
C ALA A 81 -11.98 7.13 0.44
N LEU A 82 -12.09 7.30 1.76
CA LEU A 82 -12.87 6.42 2.62
C LEU A 82 -14.39 6.50 2.35
N ALA A 83 -14.88 7.58 1.76
CA ALA A 83 -16.29 7.72 1.35
C ALA A 83 -16.63 6.93 0.07
N LEU A 84 -15.64 6.44 -0.68
CA LEU A 84 -15.85 5.69 -1.91
C LEU A 84 -16.12 4.20 -1.62
N ASP A 85 -16.99 3.59 -2.40
CA ASP A 85 -17.31 2.16 -2.31
C ASP A 85 -16.32 1.32 -3.15
N VAL A 86 -15.02 1.43 -2.82
CA VAL A 86 -13.92 0.66 -3.41
C VAL A 86 -12.83 0.41 -2.36
N PRO A 87 -11.98 -0.62 -2.50
CA PRO A 87 -10.86 -0.83 -1.59
C PRO A 87 -9.95 0.39 -1.46
N VAL A 88 -9.56 0.75 -0.23
CA VAL A 88 -8.65 1.86 0.09
C VAL A 88 -7.47 1.33 0.89
N LEU A 89 -6.25 1.68 0.45
CA LEU A 89 -5.04 1.44 1.21
C LEU A 89 -4.53 2.76 1.79
N LEU A 90 -4.33 2.80 3.12
CA LEU A 90 -3.73 3.90 3.84
C LEU A 90 -2.31 3.53 4.28
N ASP A 91 -1.34 4.42 3.97
CA ASP A 91 0.08 4.23 4.33
C ASP A 91 0.72 5.55 4.76
N ALA A 92 1.79 5.47 5.50
CA ALA A 92 2.64 6.61 5.91
C ALA A 92 1.84 7.77 6.55
N ASP A 93 1.80 8.95 5.91
CA ASP A 93 1.14 10.12 6.49
C ASP A 93 -0.36 9.91 6.72
N ALA A 94 -1.05 9.12 5.88
CA ALA A 94 -2.45 8.77 6.12
C ALA A 94 -2.65 7.93 7.40
N LEU A 95 -1.67 7.11 7.80
CA LEU A 95 -1.70 6.39 9.07
C LEU A 95 -1.50 7.33 10.26
N THR A 96 -0.74 8.41 10.08
CA THR A 96 -0.63 9.47 11.08
C THR A 96 -1.95 10.24 11.21
N VAL A 97 -2.58 10.60 10.09
CA VAL A 97 -3.93 11.20 10.07
C VAL A 97 -4.93 10.30 10.80
N LEU A 98 -4.93 8.99 10.51
CA LEU A 98 -5.80 8.01 11.19
C LEU A 98 -5.56 7.98 12.71
N ALA A 99 -4.31 8.11 13.16
CA ALA A 99 -3.97 8.07 14.58
C ALA A 99 -4.35 9.37 15.32
N GLU A 100 -4.37 10.51 14.62
CA GLU A 100 -4.58 11.84 15.22
C GLU A 100 -6.01 12.37 15.09
N HIS A 101 -6.86 11.77 14.23
CA HIS A 101 -8.22 12.24 13.94
C HIS A 101 -9.27 11.14 14.14
N ASP A 102 -10.11 11.30 15.15
CA ASP A 102 -11.19 10.36 15.46
C ASP A 102 -12.14 10.16 14.27
N GLU A 103 -12.44 11.22 13.51
CA GLU A 103 -13.31 11.13 12.33
C GLU A 103 -12.76 10.21 11.23
N ALA A 104 -11.45 10.16 11.04
CA ALA A 104 -10.81 9.23 10.09
C ALA A 104 -10.89 7.77 10.61
N ARG A 105 -10.74 7.60 11.93
CA ARG A 105 -10.87 6.30 12.61
C ARG A 105 -12.29 5.77 12.51
N ASP A 106 -13.27 6.61 12.80
CA ASP A 106 -14.70 6.30 12.68
C ASP A 106 -15.08 5.98 11.23
N ALA A 107 -14.53 6.73 10.27
CA ALA A 107 -14.74 6.47 8.85
C ALA A 107 -14.19 5.10 8.44
N VAL A 108 -13.02 4.66 8.93
CA VAL A 108 -12.48 3.30 8.68
C VAL A 108 -13.39 2.24 9.29
N ALA A 109 -13.76 2.40 10.57
CA ALA A 109 -14.56 1.42 11.30
C ALA A 109 -16.01 1.28 10.76
N GLY A 110 -16.55 2.34 10.19
CA GLY A 110 -17.92 2.37 9.64
C GLY A 110 -18.04 1.87 8.20
N ARG A 111 -16.94 1.48 7.52
CA ARG A 111 -16.98 1.06 6.12
C ARG A 111 -17.36 -0.41 5.94
N GLU A 112 -18.17 -0.68 4.91
CA GLU A 112 -18.35 -2.04 4.37
C GLU A 112 -17.24 -2.40 3.36
N ALA A 113 -16.85 -1.45 2.52
CA ALA A 113 -15.74 -1.64 1.57
C ALA A 113 -14.39 -1.75 2.29
N VAL A 114 -13.52 -2.58 1.75
CA VAL A 114 -12.22 -2.91 2.36
C VAL A 114 -11.32 -1.70 2.59
N THR A 115 -10.77 -1.62 3.80
CA THR A 115 -9.62 -0.76 4.10
C THR A 115 -8.40 -1.62 4.44
N VAL A 116 -7.24 -1.27 3.87
CA VAL A 116 -5.94 -1.90 4.16
C VAL A 116 -5.01 -0.85 4.78
N LEU A 117 -4.46 -1.14 5.94
CA LEU A 117 -3.47 -0.31 6.63
C LEU A 117 -2.11 -0.98 6.53
N THR A 118 -1.04 -0.20 6.22
CA THR A 118 0.30 -0.76 6.02
C THR A 118 1.35 -0.15 6.97
N PRO A 119 1.14 -0.20 8.31
CA PRO A 119 2.05 0.42 9.26
C PRO A 119 3.40 -0.31 9.34
N HIS A 120 4.48 0.45 9.58
CA HIS A 120 5.68 -0.06 10.26
C HIS A 120 5.45 -0.04 11.79
N ALA A 121 6.38 -0.61 12.59
CA ALA A 121 6.18 -0.74 14.03
C ALA A 121 5.86 0.57 14.75
N GLY A 122 6.51 1.68 14.37
CA GLY A 122 6.24 2.98 14.99
C GLY A 122 4.88 3.59 14.58
N GLU A 123 4.39 3.34 13.35
CA GLU A 123 3.05 3.72 12.92
C GLU A 123 2.00 2.85 13.62
N PHE A 124 2.27 1.55 13.72
CA PHE A 124 1.43 0.61 14.46
C PHE A 124 1.23 1.08 15.90
N ALA A 125 2.32 1.41 16.60
CA ALA A 125 2.25 1.86 17.99
C ALA A 125 1.39 3.11 18.18
N ARG A 126 1.42 4.05 17.23
CA ARG A 126 0.58 5.26 17.27
C ARG A 126 -0.90 4.93 17.09
N ILE A 127 -1.23 4.01 16.18
CA ILE A 127 -2.61 3.63 15.89
C ILE A 127 -3.18 2.74 17.00
N ALA A 128 -2.41 1.76 17.49
CA ALA A 128 -2.82 0.79 18.49
C ALA A 128 -2.74 1.34 19.94
N GLY A 129 -1.99 2.43 20.16
CA GLY A 129 -1.75 2.96 21.51
C GLY A 129 -0.75 2.16 22.35
N HIS A 130 -0.10 1.16 21.78
CA HIS A 130 0.95 0.35 22.41
C HIS A 130 1.97 -0.15 21.38
N GLU A 131 3.19 -0.42 21.82
CA GLU A 131 4.25 -1.02 20.99
C GLU A 131 3.89 -2.44 20.56
N VAL A 132 4.48 -2.88 19.44
CA VAL A 132 4.37 -4.27 19.00
C VAL A 132 5.06 -5.18 20.00
N GLY A 133 4.34 -6.13 20.55
CA GLY A 133 4.85 -7.10 21.51
C GLY A 133 5.52 -8.33 20.86
N ASP A 134 5.80 -9.34 21.72
CA ASP A 134 6.41 -10.60 21.27
C ASP A 134 5.44 -11.43 20.40
N ASP A 135 4.14 -11.35 20.65
CA ASP A 135 3.11 -11.96 19.81
C ASP A 135 2.66 -11.00 18.70
N ARG A 136 3.55 -10.75 17.74
CA ARG A 136 3.26 -9.87 16.59
C ARG A 136 2.01 -10.25 15.82
N ILE A 137 1.70 -11.56 15.73
CA ILE A 137 0.51 -12.03 15.01
C ILE A 137 -0.75 -11.69 15.81
N GLY A 138 -0.72 -11.91 17.11
CA GLY A 138 -1.81 -11.54 18.02
C GLY A 138 -2.09 -10.03 17.99
N ASP A 139 -1.06 -9.20 18.06
CA ASP A 139 -1.18 -7.74 18.03
C ASP A 139 -1.81 -7.25 16.71
N VAL A 140 -1.35 -7.79 15.57
CA VAL A 140 -1.90 -7.40 14.25
C VAL A 140 -3.35 -7.84 14.09
N ARG A 141 -3.70 -9.05 14.57
CA ARG A 141 -5.09 -9.54 14.59
C ARG A 141 -6.00 -8.68 15.47
N ALA A 142 -5.51 -8.29 16.65
CA ALA A 142 -6.27 -7.45 17.56
C ALA A 142 -6.59 -6.09 16.93
N LEU A 143 -5.60 -5.43 16.35
CA LEU A 143 -5.80 -4.15 15.68
C LEU A 143 -6.71 -4.28 14.45
N ALA A 144 -6.56 -5.35 13.66
CA ALA A 144 -7.41 -5.59 12.50
C ALA A 144 -8.89 -5.76 12.90
N ALA A 145 -9.15 -6.53 13.97
CA ALA A 145 -10.50 -6.73 14.50
C ALA A 145 -11.08 -5.44 15.10
N GLU A 146 -10.28 -4.65 15.82
CA GLU A 146 -10.69 -3.37 16.41
C GLU A 146 -11.14 -2.37 15.35
N LEU A 147 -10.36 -2.23 14.28
CA LEU A 147 -10.62 -1.22 13.23
C LEU A 147 -11.55 -1.72 12.12
N GLY A 148 -11.91 -3.00 12.09
CA GLY A 148 -12.64 -3.58 10.97
C GLY A 148 -11.85 -3.50 9.64
N ALA A 149 -10.51 -3.46 9.69
CA ALA A 149 -9.64 -3.24 8.54
C ALA A 149 -8.55 -4.30 8.43
N VAL A 150 -8.04 -4.55 7.23
CA VAL A 150 -6.84 -5.37 7.03
C VAL A 150 -5.63 -4.59 7.51
N VAL A 151 -4.78 -5.21 8.33
CA VAL A 151 -3.53 -4.61 8.81
C VAL A 151 -2.34 -5.40 8.30
N LEU A 152 -1.42 -4.73 7.60
CA LEU A 152 -0.13 -5.24 7.17
C LEU A 152 0.97 -4.55 7.99
N LEU A 153 1.50 -5.24 8.99
CA LEU A 153 2.64 -4.76 9.79
C LEU A 153 3.95 -5.04 9.06
N LYS A 154 4.58 -3.97 8.56
CA LYS A 154 5.89 -4.03 7.89
C LYS A 154 7.00 -4.43 8.87
N GLY A 155 7.98 -5.21 8.39
CA GLY A 155 9.16 -5.62 9.17
C GLY A 155 9.98 -6.69 8.45
N SER A 156 11.02 -7.22 9.12
CA SER A 156 11.80 -8.37 8.61
C SER A 156 10.93 -9.60 8.34
N ALA A 157 9.90 -9.77 9.14
CA ALA A 157 8.75 -10.63 8.88
C ALA A 157 7.51 -9.72 8.80
N THR A 158 6.93 -9.60 7.63
CA THR A 158 5.68 -8.88 7.43
C THR A 158 4.52 -9.77 7.84
N VAL A 159 3.68 -9.27 8.74
CA VAL A 159 2.45 -9.94 9.20
C VAL A 159 1.24 -9.22 8.60
N VAL A 160 0.31 -9.96 8.02
CA VAL A 160 -0.96 -9.41 7.53
C VAL A 160 -2.10 -10.14 8.22
N ALA A 161 -3.08 -9.41 8.72
CA ALA A 161 -4.31 -9.99 9.26
C ALA A 161 -5.55 -9.29 8.76
N SER A 162 -6.64 -10.05 8.60
CA SER A 162 -7.98 -9.53 8.34
C SER A 162 -8.79 -9.42 9.64
N PRO A 163 -9.90 -8.67 9.65
CA PRO A 163 -10.80 -8.60 10.79
C PRO A 163 -11.40 -9.94 11.22
N SER A 164 -11.53 -10.90 10.29
CA SER A 164 -12.00 -12.26 10.58
C SER A 164 -11.00 -13.10 11.41
N GLY A 165 -9.73 -12.62 11.50
CA GLY A 165 -8.63 -13.31 12.17
C GLY A 165 -7.79 -14.18 11.22
N ALA A 166 -8.08 -14.23 9.91
CA ALA A 166 -7.16 -14.83 8.95
C ALA A 166 -5.81 -14.08 8.99
N ALA A 167 -4.69 -14.81 8.97
CA ALA A 167 -3.38 -14.19 9.04
C ALA A 167 -2.38 -14.84 8.09
N PHE A 168 -1.50 -14.01 7.53
CA PHE A 168 -0.46 -14.39 6.59
C PHE A 168 0.89 -13.86 7.09
N LEU A 169 1.96 -14.61 6.84
CA LEU A 169 3.33 -14.23 7.17
C LEU A 169 4.17 -14.22 5.89
N SER A 170 4.88 -13.14 5.63
CA SER A 170 5.85 -13.05 4.55
C SER A 170 7.23 -12.72 5.13
N VAL A 171 8.19 -13.59 4.83
CA VAL A 171 9.61 -13.44 5.19
C VAL A 171 10.49 -13.23 3.94
N ALA A 172 9.86 -12.84 2.82
CA ALA A 172 10.57 -12.59 1.58
C ALA A 172 11.28 -11.23 1.62
N GLY A 173 12.46 -11.21 1.02
CA GLY A 173 13.24 -10.00 0.81
C GLY A 173 14.53 -9.94 1.65
N PRO A 174 15.56 -9.31 1.07
CA PRO A 174 16.85 -9.11 1.72
C PRO A 174 16.78 -7.91 2.70
N PRO A 175 17.74 -7.81 3.66
CA PRO A 175 17.80 -6.67 4.59
C PRO A 175 17.92 -5.30 3.91
N GLU A 176 18.50 -5.23 2.72
CA GLU A 176 18.63 -4.03 1.88
C GLU A 176 17.27 -3.41 1.49
N LEU A 177 16.19 -4.20 1.62
CA LEU A 177 14.82 -3.71 1.41
C LEU A 177 14.42 -2.64 2.46
N ALA A 178 15.14 -2.55 3.58
CA ALA A 178 14.98 -1.48 4.57
C ALA A 178 15.59 -0.15 4.06
N THR A 179 15.18 0.28 2.86
CA THR A 179 15.57 1.55 2.23
C THR A 179 14.39 2.50 2.14
N ALA A 180 14.66 3.80 2.24
CA ALA A 180 13.63 4.83 2.18
C ALA A 180 12.83 4.75 0.85
N GLY A 181 11.51 4.83 0.94
CA GLY A 181 10.59 4.78 -0.20
C GLY A 181 10.22 3.36 -0.66
N SER A 182 10.81 2.30 -0.08
CA SER A 182 10.42 0.92 -0.43
C SER A 182 8.95 0.63 -0.05
N GLY A 183 8.48 1.23 1.06
CA GLY A 183 7.08 1.18 1.48
C GLY A 183 6.15 1.81 0.45
N ASP A 184 6.54 2.94 -0.14
CA ASP A 184 5.74 3.63 -1.17
C ASP A 184 5.53 2.74 -2.40
N VAL A 185 6.59 2.01 -2.82
CA VAL A 185 6.51 1.03 -3.90
C VAL A 185 5.59 -0.13 -3.53
N LEU A 186 5.68 -0.64 -2.29
CA LEU A 186 4.82 -1.71 -1.79
C LEU A 186 3.35 -1.29 -1.80
N SER A 187 3.04 -0.08 -1.31
CA SER A 187 1.67 0.44 -1.24
C SER A 187 1.05 0.57 -2.63
N GLY A 188 1.81 1.09 -3.61
CA GLY A 188 1.38 1.14 -5.00
C GLY A 188 1.13 -0.25 -5.60
N LEU A 189 2.00 -1.20 -5.34
CA LEU A 189 1.85 -2.59 -5.80
C LEU A 189 0.58 -3.23 -5.21
N ILE A 190 0.36 -3.13 -3.90
CA ILE A 190 -0.85 -3.69 -3.25
C ILE A 190 -2.11 -3.02 -3.81
N GLY A 191 -2.11 -1.69 -3.93
CA GLY A 191 -3.23 -0.98 -4.53
C GLY A 191 -3.57 -1.48 -5.93
N SER A 192 -2.56 -1.81 -6.75
CA SER A 192 -2.79 -2.37 -8.09
C SER A 192 -3.38 -3.77 -8.06
N LEU A 193 -3.00 -4.61 -7.09
CA LEU A 193 -3.58 -5.94 -6.90
C LEU A 193 -5.05 -5.84 -6.49
N LEU A 194 -5.37 -4.97 -5.54
CA LEU A 194 -6.74 -4.70 -5.11
C LEU A 194 -7.59 -4.22 -6.29
N ALA A 195 -7.13 -3.23 -7.05
CA ALA A 195 -7.85 -2.71 -8.22
C ALA A 195 -8.08 -3.75 -9.31
N HIS A 196 -7.13 -4.66 -9.52
CA HIS A 196 -7.24 -5.71 -10.53
C HIS A 196 -8.34 -6.71 -10.15
N HIS A 197 -8.40 -7.14 -8.90
CA HIS A 197 -9.42 -8.06 -8.42
C HIS A 197 -10.79 -7.40 -8.34
N GLU A 198 -10.90 -6.19 -7.80
CA GLU A 198 -12.15 -5.43 -7.73
C GLU A 198 -12.80 -5.18 -9.10
N ALA A 199 -12.00 -5.12 -10.17
CA ALA A 199 -12.51 -4.98 -11.53
C ALA A 199 -13.25 -6.22 -12.07
N VAL A 200 -13.05 -7.39 -11.45
CA VAL A 200 -13.61 -8.69 -11.90
C VAL A 200 -14.55 -9.32 -10.87
N ALA A 201 -14.38 -9.04 -9.60
CA ALA A 201 -15.21 -9.53 -8.50
C ALA A 201 -15.00 -8.64 -7.27
N GLU A 202 -15.98 -8.59 -6.40
CA GLU A 202 -15.88 -7.89 -5.11
C GLU A 202 -14.73 -8.45 -4.27
N VAL A 203 -13.97 -7.55 -3.63
CA VAL A 203 -12.85 -7.90 -2.75
C VAL A 203 -13.32 -7.82 -1.31
N ASP A 204 -13.43 -8.96 -0.63
CA ASP A 204 -13.64 -9.02 0.81
C ASP A 204 -12.33 -8.85 1.61
N HIS A 205 -12.44 -8.74 2.94
CA HIS A 205 -11.30 -8.51 3.81
C HIS A 205 -10.28 -9.67 3.80
N ASP A 206 -10.72 -10.92 3.67
CA ASP A 206 -9.81 -12.07 3.66
C ASP A 206 -9.03 -12.16 2.36
N LEU A 207 -9.69 -11.91 1.23
CA LEU A 207 -9.03 -11.80 -0.07
C LEU A 207 -8.07 -10.60 -0.08
N ALA A 208 -8.48 -9.45 0.46
CA ALA A 208 -7.60 -8.28 0.56
C ALA A 208 -6.35 -8.55 1.40
N ALA A 209 -6.48 -9.28 2.52
CA ALA A 209 -5.34 -9.70 3.33
C ALA A 209 -4.40 -10.64 2.54
N ALA A 210 -4.95 -11.58 1.79
CA ALA A 210 -4.17 -12.46 0.93
C ALA A 210 -3.45 -11.68 -0.20
N LEU A 211 -4.12 -10.70 -0.82
CA LEU A 211 -3.53 -9.82 -1.85
C LEU A 211 -2.43 -8.94 -1.28
N ALA A 212 -2.63 -8.38 -0.07
CA ALA A 212 -1.61 -7.59 0.62
C ALA A 212 -0.37 -8.45 0.95
N ALA A 213 -0.57 -9.68 1.43
CA ALA A 213 0.52 -10.63 1.69
C ALA A 213 1.25 -11.05 0.39
N ALA A 214 0.51 -11.30 -0.69
CA ALA A 214 1.08 -11.57 -2.00
C ALA A 214 1.90 -10.37 -2.51
N GLY A 215 1.41 -9.14 -2.34
CA GLY A 215 2.13 -7.92 -2.65
C GLY A 215 3.45 -7.81 -1.88
N ALA A 216 3.45 -8.08 -0.56
CA ALA A 216 4.65 -8.10 0.27
C ALA A 216 5.66 -9.17 -0.21
N TYR A 217 5.18 -10.35 -0.58
CA TYR A 217 6.02 -11.42 -1.12
C TYR A 217 6.66 -11.04 -2.47
N VAL A 218 5.85 -10.53 -3.42
CA VAL A 218 6.34 -10.08 -4.74
C VAL A 218 7.38 -8.96 -4.59
N HIS A 219 7.13 -8.01 -3.67
CA HIS A 219 8.04 -6.92 -3.36
C HIS A 219 9.37 -7.43 -2.82
N GLY A 220 9.35 -8.42 -1.92
CA GLY A 220 10.56 -9.08 -1.41
C GLY A 220 11.33 -9.83 -2.49
N VAL A 221 10.63 -10.53 -3.40
CA VAL A 221 11.26 -11.18 -4.56
C VAL A 221 11.89 -10.15 -5.49
N ALA A 222 11.22 -9.02 -5.74
CA ALA A 222 11.77 -7.93 -6.56
C ALA A 222 13.05 -7.36 -5.95
N ALA A 223 13.08 -7.14 -4.63
CA ALA A 223 14.28 -6.70 -3.93
C ALA A 223 15.41 -7.73 -4.04
N SER A 224 15.11 -9.03 -3.89
CA SER A 224 16.08 -10.10 -4.05
C SER A 224 16.68 -10.15 -5.46
N LEU A 225 15.89 -9.85 -6.49
CA LEU A 225 16.37 -9.72 -7.86
C LEU A 225 17.26 -8.47 -8.03
N ALA A 226 16.88 -7.36 -7.36
CA ALA A 226 17.63 -6.11 -7.44
C ALA A 226 19.01 -6.19 -6.78
N VAL A 227 19.17 -6.91 -5.66
CA VAL A 227 20.47 -7.12 -4.97
C VAL A 227 21.34 -8.18 -5.61
N ALA A 228 20.90 -8.83 -6.68
CA ALA A 228 21.71 -9.83 -7.36
C ALA A 228 23.11 -9.26 -7.65
N ASP A 229 24.15 -10.10 -7.50
CA ASP A 229 25.55 -9.73 -7.65
C ASP A 229 26.11 -8.78 -6.56
N GLY A 230 25.45 -8.72 -5.37
CA GLY A 230 25.94 -7.95 -4.20
C GLY A 230 25.82 -6.43 -4.33
N ARG A 231 24.93 -5.93 -5.19
CA ARG A 231 24.69 -4.50 -5.35
C ARG A 231 23.88 -3.95 -4.19
N THR A 232 24.17 -2.72 -3.78
CA THR A 232 23.25 -1.92 -2.97
C THR A 232 22.03 -1.51 -3.81
N ILE A 233 20.85 -1.45 -3.20
CA ILE A 233 19.61 -1.11 -3.89
C ILE A 233 18.93 0.12 -3.29
N THR A 234 18.14 0.76 -4.10
CA THR A 234 17.20 1.82 -3.74
C THR A 234 15.76 1.35 -3.98
N ALA A 235 14.79 2.11 -3.49
CA ALA A 235 13.38 1.86 -3.79
C ALA A 235 13.07 1.88 -5.31
N VAL A 236 13.82 2.69 -6.07
CA VAL A 236 13.71 2.74 -7.53
C VAL A 236 14.11 1.40 -8.17
N ASP A 237 15.17 0.77 -7.66
CA ASP A 237 15.65 -0.53 -8.18
C ASP A 237 14.65 -1.64 -7.86
N VAL A 238 14.05 -1.61 -6.65
CA VAL A 238 12.95 -2.52 -6.29
C VAL A 238 11.77 -2.35 -7.24
N GLY A 239 11.32 -1.11 -7.46
CA GLY A 239 10.22 -0.82 -8.38
C GLY A 239 10.50 -1.32 -9.80
N ARG A 240 11.72 -1.14 -10.31
CA ARG A 240 12.15 -1.61 -11.65
C ARG A 240 12.18 -3.14 -11.76
N SER A 241 12.43 -3.85 -10.66
CA SER A 241 12.52 -5.31 -10.64
C SER A 241 11.15 -6.00 -10.46
N LEU A 242 10.06 -5.25 -10.18
CA LEU A 242 8.72 -5.81 -10.03
C LEU A 242 8.24 -6.61 -11.25
N PRO A 243 8.39 -6.14 -12.50
CA PRO A 243 7.97 -6.92 -13.67
C PRO A 243 8.67 -8.27 -13.77
N ASP A 244 9.96 -8.34 -13.46
CA ASP A 244 10.73 -9.59 -13.48
C ASP A 244 10.30 -10.51 -12.33
N ALA A 245 10.03 -9.99 -11.16
CA ALA A 245 9.49 -10.76 -10.04
C ALA A 245 8.15 -11.40 -10.40
N VAL A 246 7.21 -10.64 -10.96
CA VAL A 246 5.90 -11.14 -11.43
C VAL A 246 6.09 -12.19 -12.52
N ALA A 247 6.96 -11.95 -13.50
CA ALA A 247 7.24 -12.90 -14.59
C ALA A 247 7.85 -14.20 -14.07
N ARG A 248 8.73 -14.13 -13.07
CA ARG A 248 9.33 -15.30 -12.42
C ARG A 248 8.27 -16.15 -11.72
N LEU A 249 7.39 -15.53 -10.94
CA LEU A 249 6.34 -16.23 -10.20
C LEU A 249 5.32 -16.90 -11.13
N ARG A 250 4.97 -16.26 -12.26
CA ARG A 250 4.08 -16.86 -13.28
C ARG A 250 4.69 -18.06 -13.99
N ARG A 251 6.03 -18.13 -14.08
CA ARG A 251 6.74 -19.25 -14.72
C ARG A 251 7.05 -20.41 -13.78
N SER A 252 7.00 -20.19 -12.47
CA SER A 252 7.16 -21.29 -11.51
C SER A 252 6.00 -22.27 -11.71
N PRO A 253 6.25 -23.55 -12.07
CA PRO A 253 5.18 -24.51 -12.20
C PRO A 253 4.47 -24.57 -10.84
N SER A 254 3.15 -24.50 -10.87
CA SER A 254 2.35 -24.87 -9.71
C SER A 254 2.78 -26.31 -9.35
N SER A 255 3.63 -26.45 -8.33
CA SER A 255 3.85 -27.74 -7.70
C SER A 255 2.45 -28.17 -7.21
N GLY A 256 1.87 -29.14 -7.94
CA GLY A 256 0.54 -29.64 -7.64
C GLY A 256 0.46 -30.01 -6.15
N LEU A 257 -0.53 -29.44 -5.49
CA LEU A 257 -1.05 -29.89 -4.21
C LEU A 257 -1.90 -31.13 -4.46
#